data_4a78cc5a97d1759e911e906c6dcc9eba
#
_entry.id   4a78cc5a97d1759e911e906c6dcc9eba
#
_cell.length_a   1.000
_cell.length_b   1.000
_cell.length_c   1.000
_cell.angle_alpha   90.00
_cell.angle_beta   90.00
_cell.angle_gamma   90.00
#
_symmetry.space_group_name_H-M   'P 1'
#
loop_
_entity.id
_entity.type
_entity.pdbx_description
1 polymer ?
#
loop_
_entity_poly.entity_id
_entity_poly.type
_entity_poly.pdbx_seq_one_letter_code
_entity_poly.pdbx_strand_id
1 'polypeptide(L)'
;MIPWYPAMRKRYRIATTVLFIALCSVSVAQSKAEEQLQKERSNLTRTSDPVSRTKIEIKISDLLITLMSEAARAGEDKRAEQYLNDYSNTISDAHLTMMKTGKDAHKHPDGFKDLEISLRKQQSRLTDAGKLMDVDSRDAVEKVRKQASSISDQLVKTMLLKDPNATKD
;
A
#
# COMPACT_ATOMS: atom_id res chain seq x y z
N MET A 1 27.08 -29.83 -67.52
CA MET A 1 25.85 -30.41 -66.93
C MET A 1 25.93 -30.30 -65.44
N ILE A 2 25.24 -29.37 -64.84
CA ILE A 2 25.19 -29.13 -63.41
C ILE A 2 23.71 -29.26 -63.01
N PRO A 3 23.33 -30.20 -62.10
CA PRO A 3 21.94 -30.31 -61.72
C PRO A 3 21.57 -29.27 -60.67
N TRP A 4 20.46 -28.71 -60.92
CA TRP A 4 19.64 -27.72 -60.23
C TRP A 4 19.15 -28.24 -58.87
N TYR A 5 19.42 -27.50 -57.78
CA TYR A 5 18.80 -27.71 -56.47
C TYR A 5 17.86 -26.52 -56.11
N PRO A 6 16.55 -26.73 -56.19
CA PRO A 6 15.64 -25.84 -55.49
C PRO A 6 14.77 -26.62 -54.54
N ALA A 7 15.12 -26.76 -53.29
CA ALA A 7 14.13 -27.14 -52.23
C ALA A 7 14.69 -27.08 -50.83
N MET A 8 15.08 -25.88 -50.32
CA MET A 8 15.31 -25.73 -48.87
C MET A 8 15.02 -24.32 -48.31
N ARG A 9 14.05 -23.58 -48.86
CA ARG A 9 13.72 -22.23 -48.35
C ARG A 9 12.35 -22.07 -47.70
N LYS A 10 11.58 -23.16 -47.49
CA LYS A 10 10.22 -23.02 -46.95
C LYS A 10 10.04 -23.45 -45.48
N ARG A 11 11.05 -24.00 -44.82
CA ARG A 11 10.88 -24.54 -43.44
C ARG A 11 11.29 -23.60 -42.34
N TYR A 12 11.98 -22.50 -42.62
CA TYR A 12 12.43 -21.54 -41.58
C TYR A 12 11.45 -20.38 -41.28
N ARG A 13 10.42 -20.20 -42.10
CA ARG A 13 9.45 -19.10 -41.89
C ARG A 13 8.35 -19.40 -40.88
N ILE A 14 8.11 -20.65 -40.53
CA ILE A 14 7.04 -21.03 -39.61
C ILE A 14 7.56 -21.10 -38.17
N ALA A 15 8.83 -21.40 -37.96
CA ALA A 15 9.41 -21.49 -36.62
C ALA A 15 9.61 -20.15 -35.91
N THR A 16 9.78 -19.04 -36.67
CA THR A 16 10.00 -17.69 -36.12
C THR A 16 8.71 -17.02 -35.67
N THR A 17 7.57 -17.39 -36.24
CA THR A 17 6.27 -16.77 -35.91
C THR A 17 5.66 -17.34 -34.63
N VAL A 18 5.97 -18.59 -34.29
CA VAL A 18 5.44 -19.23 -33.06
C VAL A 18 6.17 -18.74 -31.79
N LEU A 19 7.43 -18.36 -31.92
CA LEU A 19 8.23 -17.86 -30.79
C LEU A 19 7.83 -16.45 -30.35
N PHE A 20 7.23 -15.64 -31.24
CA PHE A 20 6.85 -14.25 -30.93
C PHE A 20 5.48 -14.14 -30.23
N ILE A 21 4.63 -15.17 -30.32
CA ILE A 21 3.30 -15.18 -29.70
C ILE A 21 3.38 -15.59 -28.20
N ALA A 22 4.44 -16.28 -27.79
CA ALA A 22 4.63 -16.72 -26.41
C ALA A 22 5.12 -15.61 -25.47
N LEU A 23 5.55 -14.45 -25.97
CA LEU A 23 6.07 -13.34 -25.15
C LEU A 23 5.03 -12.29 -24.75
N CYS A 24 3.80 -12.37 -25.22
CA CYS A 24 2.76 -11.36 -24.95
C CYS A 24 1.72 -11.79 -23.91
N SER A 25 1.90 -12.89 -23.20
CA SER A 25 0.90 -13.38 -22.24
C SER A 25 1.34 -13.30 -20.78
N VAL A 26 2.19 -12.33 -20.41
CA VAL A 26 2.24 -11.91 -19.02
C VAL A 26 1.10 -10.89 -18.82
N SER A 27 -0.13 -11.37 -18.95
CA SER A 27 -1.25 -10.71 -18.31
C SER A 27 -0.98 -10.80 -16.81
N VAL A 28 -0.38 -9.76 -16.27
CA VAL A 28 -0.36 -9.56 -14.82
C VAL A 28 -1.83 -9.53 -14.42
N ALA A 29 -2.32 -10.65 -13.89
CA ALA A 29 -3.63 -10.69 -13.26
C ALA A 29 -3.53 -9.70 -12.09
N GLN A 30 -4.05 -8.50 -12.33
CA GLN A 30 -4.08 -7.43 -11.33
C GLN A 30 -4.87 -7.97 -10.15
N SER A 31 -4.25 -8.02 -8.95
CA SER A 31 -4.93 -8.58 -7.80
C SER A 31 -6.17 -7.73 -7.49
N LYS A 32 -7.22 -8.35 -6.99
CA LYS A 32 -8.43 -7.64 -6.56
C LYS A 32 -8.11 -6.52 -5.57
N ALA A 33 -7.07 -6.71 -4.77
CA ALA A 33 -6.60 -5.73 -3.81
C ALA A 33 -5.96 -4.50 -4.51
N GLU A 34 -5.25 -4.69 -5.63
CA GLU A 34 -4.71 -3.59 -6.42
C GLU A 34 -5.80 -2.75 -7.08
N GLU A 35 -6.82 -3.40 -7.65
CA GLU A 35 -7.97 -2.72 -8.22
C GLU A 35 -8.69 -1.87 -7.15
N GLN A 36 -8.90 -2.43 -5.97
CA GLN A 36 -9.49 -1.70 -4.84
C GLN A 36 -8.60 -0.54 -4.39
N LEU A 37 -7.27 -0.73 -4.33
CA LEU A 37 -6.32 0.32 -3.99
C LEU A 37 -6.43 1.51 -4.95
N GLN A 38 -6.48 1.25 -6.26
CA GLN A 38 -6.64 2.32 -7.26
C GLN A 38 -7.97 3.05 -7.10
N LYS A 39 -9.06 2.34 -6.82
CA LYS A 39 -10.36 2.93 -6.54
C LYS A 39 -10.32 3.84 -5.31
N GLU A 40 -9.75 3.39 -4.19
CA GLU A 40 -9.66 4.20 -2.98
C GLU A 40 -8.71 5.41 -3.15
N ARG A 41 -7.62 5.28 -3.89
CA ARG A 41 -6.76 6.42 -4.28
C ARG A 41 -7.55 7.46 -5.11
N SER A 42 -8.37 7.01 -6.05
CA SER A 42 -9.25 7.91 -6.83
C SER A 42 -10.31 8.59 -5.93
N ASN A 43 -10.88 7.88 -4.96
CA ASN A 43 -11.81 8.45 -3.99
C ASN A 43 -11.12 9.52 -3.13
N LEU A 44 -9.88 9.26 -2.69
CA LEU A 44 -9.09 10.17 -1.88
C LEU A 44 -8.88 11.52 -2.58
N THR A 45 -8.61 11.52 -3.90
CA THR A 45 -8.41 12.76 -4.67
C THR A 45 -9.67 13.62 -4.78
N ARG A 46 -10.85 13.02 -4.63
CA ARG A 46 -12.16 13.70 -4.73
C ARG A 46 -12.72 14.13 -3.39
N THR A 47 -12.12 13.71 -2.29
CA THR A 47 -12.62 13.94 -0.93
C THR A 47 -11.85 15.08 -0.29
N SER A 48 -12.55 16.14 0.12
CA SER A 48 -11.97 17.31 0.79
C SER A 48 -12.13 17.29 2.31
N ASP A 49 -13.19 16.65 2.83
CA ASP A 49 -13.42 16.57 4.27
C ASP A 49 -12.33 15.75 4.98
N PRO A 50 -11.64 16.29 5.98
CA PRO A 50 -10.50 15.63 6.62
C PRO A 50 -10.85 14.27 7.27
N VAL A 51 -12.02 14.16 7.92
CA VAL A 51 -12.44 12.90 8.57
C VAL A 51 -12.71 11.83 7.52
N SER A 52 -13.41 12.19 6.44
CA SER A 52 -13.67 11.29 5.33
C SER A 52 -12.39 10.88 4.60
N ARG A 53 -11.44 11.80 4.41
CA ARG A 53 -10.11 11.52 3.86
C ARG A 53 -9.39 10.48 4.71
N THR A 54 -9.30 10.72 6.02
CA THR A 54 -8.65 9.80 6.96
C THR A 54 -9.27 8.39 6.91
N LYS A 55 -10.60 8.29 6.79
CA LYS A 55 -11.26 6.98 6.62
C LYS A 55 -10.86 6.26 5.31
N ILE A 56 -10.63 7.01 4.24
CA ILE A 56 -10.14 6.44 2.97
C ILE A 56 -8.65 6.04 3.12
N GLU A 57 -7.82 6.87 3.74
CA GLU A 57 -6.41 6.57 4.01
C GLU A 57 -6.24 5.32 4.88
N ILE A 58 -7.12 5.11 5.87
CA ILE A 58 -7.19 3.87 6.65
C ILE A 58 -7.46 2.65 5.75
N LYS A 59 -8.41 2.74 4.81
CA LYS A 59 -8.67 1.64 3.86
C LYS A 59 -7.48 1.39 2.93
N ILE A 60 -6.84 2.46 2.45
CA ILE A 60 -5.63 2.36 1.62
C ILE A 60 -4.53 1.65 2.41
N SER A 61 -4.29 2.03 3.67
CA SER A 61 -3.26 1.40 4.51
C SER A 61 -3.54 -0.09 4.76
N ASP A 62 -4.79 -0.49 4.94
CA ASP A 62 -5.18 -1.90 5.08
C ASP A 62 -4.92 -2.71 3.80
N LEU A 63 -5.22 -2.14 2.63
CA LEU A 63 -4.94 -2.75 1.33
C LEU A 63 -3.44 -2.89 1.08
N LEU A 64 -2.65 -1.88 1.44
CA LEU A 64 -1.20 -1.91 1.27
C LEU A 64 -0.53 -3.01 2.10
N ILE A 65 -0.97 -3.26 3.35
CA ILE A 65 -0.48 -4.41 4.15
C ILE A 65 -0.87 -5.74 3.49
N THR A 66 -2.07 -5.83 2.91
CA THR A 66 -2.50 -7.04 2.19
C THR A 66 -1.59 -7.29 0.99
N LEU A 67 -1.38 -6.27 0.14
CA LEU A 67 -0.52 -6.35 -1.04
C LEU A 67 0.95 -6.62 -0.69
N MET A 68 1.45 -6.02 0.40
CA MET A 68 2.78 -6.32 0.94
C MET A 68 2.90 -7.81 1.28
N SER A 69 1.89 -8.38 1.96
CA SER A 69 1.88 -9.79 2.33
C SER A 69 1.77 -10.72 1.11
N GLU A 70 1.01 -10.33 0.08
CA GLU A 70 0.89 -11.07 -1.18
C GLU A 70 2.22 -11.08 -1.93
N ALA A 71 2.85 -9.91 -2.07
CA ALA A 71 4.15 -9.76 -2.73
C ALA A 71 5.26 -10.55 -2.00
N ALA A 72 5.31 -10.47 -0.67
CA ALA A 72 6.28 -11.22 0.13
C ALA A 72 6.10 -12.74 -0.03
N ARG A 73 4.86 -13.26 -0.06
CA ARG A 73 4.60 -14.69 -0.33
C ARG A 73 5.01 -15.12 -1.73
N ALA A 74 4.95 -14.20 -2.70
CA ALA A 74 5.40 -14.45 -4.07
C ALA A 74 6.93 -14.34 -4.25
N GLY A 75 7.69 -13.96 -3.20
CA GLY A 75 9.13 -13.71 -3.27
C GLY A 75 9.47 -12.40 -4.00
N GLU A 76 8.52 -11.48 -4.09
CA GLU A 76 8.66 -10.17 -4.74
C GLU A 76 9.07 -9.11 -3.69
N ASP A 77 10.20 -9.29 -3.01
CA ASP A 77 10.60 -8.49 -1.85
C ASP A 77 10.66 -6.98 -2.14
N LYS A 78 11.20 -6.59 -3.29
CA LYS A 78 11.23 -5.17 -3.71
C LYS A 78 9.84 -4.55 -3.81
N ARG A 79 8.87 -5.34 -4.27
CA ARG A 79 7.48 -4.89 -4.37
C ARG A 79 6.81 -4.82 -2.99
N ALA A 80 7.12 -5.77 -2.12
CA ALA A 80 6.69 -5.75 -0.73
C ALA A 80 7.23 -4.50 0.00
N GLU A 81 8.50 -4.14 -0.21
CA GLU A 81 9.10 -2.91 0.32
C GLU A 81 8.44 -1.63 -0.23
N GLN A 82 8.07 -1.61 -1.50
CA GLN A 82 7.33 -0.48 -2.08
C GLN A 82 5.98 -0.28 -1.38
N TYR A 83 5.22 -1.36 -1.16
CA TYR A 83 3.96 -1.30 -0.43
C TYR A 83 4.15 -0.89 1.04
N LEU A 84 5.24 -1.32 1.69
CA LEU A 84 5.59 -0.89 3.04
C LEU A 84 5.86 0.63 3.11
N ASN A 85 6.61 1.17 2.14
CA ASN A 85 6.89 2.60 2.05
C ASN A 85 5.61 3.41 1.77
N ASP A 86 4.75 2.93 0.87
CA ASP A 86 3.45 3.55 0.59
C ASP A 86 2.55 3.54 1.84
N TYR A 87 2.56 2.45 2.61
CA TYR A 87 1.86 2.37 3.89
C TYR A 87 2.38 3.42 4.88
N SER A 88 3.70 3.52 5.06
CA SER A 88 4.34 4.49 5.94
C SER A 88 3.93 5.93 5.61
N ASN A 89 3.91 6.27 4.32
CA ASN A 89 3.49 7.58 3.84
C ASN A 89 1.99 7.81 4.09
N THR A 90 1.15 6.81 3.78
CA THR A 90 -0.31 6.91 3.95
C THR A 90 -0.71 7.17 5.40
N ILE A 91 -0.11 6.46 6.38
CA ILE A 91 -0.43 6.70 7.80
C ILE A 91 0.09 8.05 8.30
N SER A 92 1.22 8.53 7.77
CA SER A 92 1.73 9.87 8.07
C SER A 92 0.81 10.96 7.54
N ASP A 93 0.33 10.80 6.30
CA ASP A 93 -0.59 11.75 5.68
C ASP A 93 -1.94 11.79 6.42
N ALA A 94 -2.48 10.63 6.81
CA ALA A 94 -3.68 10.53 7.62
C ALA A 94 -3.53 11.27 8.97
N HIS A 95 -2.41 11.04 9.66
CA HIS A 95 -2.10 11.73 10.91
C HIS A 95 -2.00 13.25 10.70
N LEU A 96 -1.22 13.69 9.71
CA LEU A 96 -1.08 15.11 9.39
C LEU A 96 -2.40 15.78 9.00
N THR A 97 -3.25 15.04 8.25
CA THR A 97 -4.59 15.52 7.86
C THR A 97 -5.42 15.81 9.10
N MET A 98 -5.45 14.91 10.08
CA MET A 98 -6.19 15.11 11.32
C MET A 98 -5.60 16.24 12.18
N MET A 99 -4.28 16.30 12.34
CA MET A 99 -3.63 17.34 13.14
C MET A 99 -3.84 18.74 12.57
N LYS A 100 -3.88 18.87 11.24
CA LYS A 100 -4.14 20.16 10.56
C LYS A 100 -5.57 20.66 10.67
N THR A 101 -6.52 19.86 11.14
CA THR A 101 -7.91 20.31 11.29
C THR A 101 -8.07 21.40 12.35
N GLY A 102 -7.14 21.50 13.30
CA GLY A 102 -7.26 22.39 14.47
C GLY A 102 -8.40 22.03 15.42
N LYS A 103 -9.11 20.91 15.16
CA LYS A 103 -10.21 20.47 16.02
C LYS A 103 -9.70 19.92 17.35
N ASP A 104 -10.41 20.26 18.42
CA ASP A 104 -10.19 19.63 19.73
C ASP A 104 -10.57 18.15 19.67
N ALA A 105 -9.55 17.27 19.60
CA ALA A 105 -9.75 15.83 19.49
C ALA A 105 -10.49 15.23 20.71
N HIS A 106 -10.47 15.90 21.87
CA HIS A 106 -11.22 15.47 23.04
C HIS A 106 -12.74 15.65 22.85
N LYS A 107 -13.15 16.73 22.18
CA LYS A 107 -14.57 17.03 21.89
C LYS A 107 -15.06 16.38 20.59
N HIS A 108 -14.16 16.25 19.60
CA HIS A 108 -14.42 15.74 18.26
C HIS A 108 -13.46 14.60 17.92
N PRO A 109 -13.62 13.42 18.57
CA PRO A 109 -12.67 12.31 18.41
C PRO A 109 -12.76 11.60 17.05
N ASP A 110 -13.79 11.90 16.24
CA ASP A 110 -13.97 11.28 14.94
C ASP A 110 -12.74 11.49 14.04
N GLY A 111 -12.33 10.46 13.34
CA GLY A 111 -11.10 10.43 12.56
C GLY A 111 -9.85 10.16 13.41
N PHE A 112 -9.62 10.84 14.53
CA PHE A 112 -8.52 10.56 15.45
C PHE A 112 -8.62 9.14 16.02
N LYS A 113 -9.81 8.81 16.56
CA LYS A 113 -10.11 7.49 17.13
C LYS A 113 -10.09 6.39 16.07
N ASP A 114 -10.67 6.67 14.88
CA ASP A 114 -10.70 5.70 13.78
C ASP A 114 -9.27 5.34 13.35
N LEU A 115 -8.41 6.35 13.19
CA LEU A 115 -7.01 6.16 12.81
C LEU A 115 -6.25 5.40 13.91
N GLU A 116 -6.40 5.78 15.18
CA GLU A 116 -5.73 5.12 16.31
C GLU A 116 -6.09 3.63 16.38
N ILE A 117 -7.37 3.31 16.32
CA ILE A 117 -7.85 1.92 16.36
C ILE A 117 -7.30 1.12 15.19
N SER A 118 -7.28 1.73 14.00
CA SER A 118 -6.74 1.07 12.81
C SER A 118 -5.25 0.79 12.95
N LEU A 119 -4.45 1.78 13.34
CA LEU A 119 -3.01 1.62 13.53
C LEU A 119 -2.68 0.51 14.53
N ARG A 120 -3.41 0.43 15.64
CA ARG A 120 -3.23 -0.62 16.65
C ARG A 120 -3.50 -2.01 16.08
N LYS A 121 -4.56 -2.18 15.29
CA LYS A 121 -4.88 -3.44 14.62
C LYS A 121 -3.85 -3.82 13.54
N GLN A 122 -3.32 -2.82 12.85
CA GLN A 122 -2.36 -3.00 11.76
C GLN A 122 -0.98 -3.43 12.23
N GLN A 123 -0.58 -3.13 13.48
CA GLN A 123 0.73 -3.52 14.01
C GLN A 123 0.97 -5.03 13.98
N SER A 124 -0.01 -5.84 14.37
CA SER A 124 0.09 -7.29 14.29
C SER A 124 0.25 -7.76 12.85
N ARG A 125 -0.56 -7.22 11.94
CA ARG A 125 -0.51 -7.57 10.51
C ARG A 125 0.82 -7.20 9.85
N LEU A 126 1.40 -6.03 10.22
CA LEU A 126 2.74 -5.63 9.78
C LEU A 126 3.80 -6.62 10.24
N THR A 127 3.73 -7.04 11.51
CA THR A 127 4.65 -8.03 12.06
C THR A 127 4.55 -9.35 11.30
N ASP A 128 3.33 -9.81 11.00
CA ASP A 128 3.12 -11.07 10.29
C ASP A 128 3.56 -10.99 8.83
N ALA A 129 3.32 -9.87 8.16
CA ALA A 129 3.81 -9.62 6.81
C ALA A 129 5.35 -9.55 6.76
N GLY A 130 5.98 -8.91 7.75
CA GLY A 130 7.44 -8.84 7.87
C GLY A 130 8.14 -10.19 8.05
N LYS A 131 7.45 -11.18 8.66
CA LYS A 131 7.98 -12.55 8.77
C LYS A 131 8.09 -13.28 7.42
N LEU A 132 7.31 -12.83 6.43
CA LEU A 132 7.28 -13.40 5.08
C LEU A 132 8.37 -12.81 4.19
N MET A 133 8.91 -11.65 4.54
CA MET A 133 9.98 -10.95 3.81
C MET A 133 11.34 -11.53 4.17
N ASP A 134 12.34 -11.23 3.34
CA ASP A 134 13.71 -11.61 3.64
C ASP A 134 14.26 -10.90 4.91
N VAL A 135 15.42 -11.35 5.38
CA VAL A 135 16.02 -10.87 6.65
C VAL A 135 16.40 -9.40 6.55
N ASP A 136 16.86 -8.95 5.39
CA ASP A 136 17.35 -7.58 5.19
C ASP A 136 16.21 -6.55 5.23
N SER A 137 15.00 -6.95 4.81
CA SER A 137 13.80 -6.11 4.82
C SER A 137 13.12 -5.99 6.19
N ARG A 138 13.45 -6.87 7.16
CA ARG A 138 12.80 -6.88 8.49
C ARG A 138 13.04 -5.62 9.30
N ASP A 139 14.22 -5.03 9.19
CA ASP A 139 14.54 -3.78 9.87
C ASP A 139 13.67 -2.62 9.36
N ALA A 140 13.37 -2.60 8.07
CA ALA A 140 12.47 -1.62 7.48
C ALA A 140 11.03 -1.78 8.02
N VAL A 141 10.55 -3.02 8.13
CA VAL A 141 9.22 -3.31 8.71
C VAL A 141 9.16 -2.86 10.18
N GLU A 142 10.19 -3.16 10.97
CA GLU A 142 10.24 -2.78 12.38
C GLU A 142 10.26 -1.25 12.56
N LYS A 143 10.99 -0.53 11.69
CA LYS A 143 11.00 0.93 11.66
C LYS A 143 9.60 1.50 11.40
N VAL A 144 8.90 0.97 10.40
CA VAL A 144 7.54 1.42 10.07
C VAL A 144 6.53 1.04 11.17
N ARG A 145 6.69 -0.12 11.79
CA ARG A 145 5.88 -0.54 12.95
C ARG A 145 6.05 0.43 14.14
N LYS A 146 7.29 0.84 14.44
CA LYS A 146 7.58 1.85 15.48
C LYS A 146 6.96 3.19 15.13
N GLN A 147 7.00 3.60 13.87
CA GLN A 147 6.34 4.83 13.40
C GLN A 147 4.82 4.75 13.63
N ALA A 148 4.17 3.65 13.23
CA ALA A 148 2.73 3.45 13.45
C ALA A 148 2.36 3.48 14.94
N SER A 149 3.19 2.86 15.81
CA SER A 149 3.03 2.91 17.26
C SER A 149 3.15 4.35 17.79
N SER A 150 4.17 5.09 17.35
CA SER A 150 4.37 6.48 17.77
C SER A 150 3.20 7.39 17.37
N ILE A 151 2.66 7.21 16.16
CA ILE A 151 1.47 7.94 15.73
C ILE A 151 0.25 7.58 16.59
N SER A 152 0.04 6.28 16.86
CA SER A 152 -1.05 5.81 17.73
C SER A 152 -0.96 6.45 19.14
N ASP A 153 0.23 6.47 19.73
CA ASP A 153 0.46 7.07 21.05
C ASP A 153 0.20 8.59 21.05
N GLN A 154 0.61 9.28 19.98
CA GLN A 154 0.34 10.71 19.81
C GLN A 154 -1.17 10.99 19.70
N LEU A 155 -1.91 10.17 18.93
CA LEU A 155 -3.36 10.31 18.80
C LEU A 155 -4.07 10.11 20.14
N VAL A 156 -3.68 9.06 20.90
CA VAL A 156 -4.21 8.83 22.25
C VAL A 156 -3.94 10.04 23.15
N LYS A 157 -2.70 10.52 23.15
CA LYS A 157 -2.32 11.71 23.94
C LYS A 157 -3.16 12.94 23.56
N THR A 158 -3.34 13.18 22.27
CA THR A 158 -4.13 14.32 21.75
C THR A 158 -5.61 14.21 22.16
N MET A 159 -6.20 13.03 22.16
CA MET A 159 -7.58 12.81 22.60
C MET A 159 -7.77 12.88 24.10
N LEU A 160 -6.75 12.58 24.90
CA LEU A 160 -6.83 12.61 26.37
C LEU A 160 -6.50 13.98 26.95
N LEU A 161 -5.64 14.76 26.29
CA LEU A 161 -5.26 16.08 26.76
C LEU A 161 -6.25 17.11 26.20
N LYS A 162 -6.87 17.87 27.10
CA LYS A 162 -7.64 19.04 26.72
C LYS A 162 -6.67 20.07 26.14
N ASP A 163 -6.81 20.41 24.86
CA ASP A 163 -5.98 21.43 24.24
C ASP A 163 -6.33 22.80 24.83
N PRO A 164 -5.41 23.47 25.57
CA PRO A 164 -5.66 24.79 26.12
C PRO A 164 -5.86 25.87 25.04
N ASN A 165 -5.44 25.60 23.80
CA ASN A 165 -5.51 26.52 22.67
C ASN A 165 -6.63 26.15 21.67
N ALA A 166 -7.41 25.10 21.91
CA ALA A 166 -8.53 24.78 21.07
C ALA A 166 -9.51 25.97 21.06
N THR A 167 -9.75 26.49 19.88
CA THR A 167 -10.71 27.58 19.65
C THR A 167 -12.05 27.28 20.31
N LYS A 168 -12.50 28.16 21.17
CA LYS A 168 -13.85 28.08 21.72
C LYS A 168 -14.83 28.39 20.59
N ASP A 169 -15.37 27.32 19.99
CA ASP A 169 -16.58 27.42 19.17
C ASP A 169 -17.81 27.47 20.06
#